data_4182233d70aba04da55e2664debf9931
#
_entry.id   4182233d70aba04da55e2664debf9931
#
_cell.length_a   1.000
_cell.length_b   1.000
_cell.length_c   1.000
_cell.angle_alpha   90.00
_cell.angle_beta   90.00
_cell.angle_gamma   90.00
#
_symmetry.space_group_name_H-M   'P 1'
#
loop_
_entity.id
_entity.type
_entity.pdbx_description
1 polymer ?
#
loop_
_entity_poly.entity_id
_entity_poly.type
_entity_poly.pdbx_seq_one_letter_code
_entity_poly.pdbx_strand_id
1 'polypeptide(L)'
;QGPSFEYPIKIFYKKKYLPVLIKDSSNNFRKIVDHENNSGWIHISQLSKKKAAIIIEENVLLFKKPTLYSKPMVILEKGKHCLVKKCKGNWCKIKVSKFTGWIQKENLWGRL
;
A
#
# COMPACT_ATOMS: atom_id res chain seq x y z
N GLN A 1 16.74 -17.94 9.74
CA GLN A 1 17.79 -17.34 9.92
C GLN A 1 18.00 -15.92 9.35
N GLY A 2 17.39 -14.94 9.76
CA GLY A 2 17.66 -13.57 9.53
C GLY A 2 17.77 -13.13 8.07
N PRO A 3 18.39 -11.98 7.85
CA PRO A 3 18.46 -11.39 6.51
C PRO A 3 19.30 -12.24 5.56
N SER A 4 18.72 -12.49 4.41
CA SER A 4 19.36 -13.30 3.38
C SER A 4 18.99 -12.77 2.00
N PHE A 5 19.93 -12.86 1.07
CA PHE A 5 19.67 -12.47 -0.31
C PHE A 5 18.95 -13.54 -1.11
N GLU A 6 18.65 -14.68 -0.49
CA GLU A 6 17.85 -15.71 -1.12
C GLU A 6 16.37 -15.35 -1.20
N TYR A 7 15.93 -14.40 -0.36
CA TYR A 7 14.55 -13.98 -0.34
C TYR A 7 14.20 -13.09 -1.53
N PRO A 8 12.94 -13.07 -1.96
CA PRO A 8 12.55 -12.41 -3.21
C PRO A 8 12.47 -10.89 -3.10
N ILE A 9 13.61 -10.25 -2.89
CA ILE A 9 13.67 -8.79 -2.78
C ILE A 9 13.48 -8.09 -4.11
N LYS A 10 13.64 -8.79 -5.23
CA LYS A 10 13.45 -8.19 -6.55
C LYS A 10 12.04 -7.70 -6.81
N ILE A 11 11.07 -8.06 -5.94
CA ILE A 11 9.71 -7.55 -6.00
C ILE A 11 9.71 -6.02 -5.89
N PHE A 12 10.64 -5.47 -5.11
CA PHE A 12 10.74 -4.03 -4.89
C PHE A 12 11.27 -3.28 -6.11
N TYR A 13 12.12 -3.93 -6.87
CA TYR A 13 12.74 -3.29 -8.02
C TYR A 13 11.81 -3.25 -9.21
N LYS A 14 10.86 -4.15 -9.28
CA LYS A 14 9.98 -4.26 -10.42
C LYS A 14 8.77 -3.34 -10.37
N LYS A 15 8.30 -3.02 -9.18
CA LYS A 15 7.09 -2.21 -9.02
C LYS A 15 7.31 -1.10 -8.01
N LYS A 16 7.19 0.12 -8.48
CA LYS A 16 7.26 1.29 -7.63
C LYS A 16 6.04 1.32 -6.70
N TYR A 17 6.27 1.58 -5.42
CA TYR A 17 5.22 1.66 -4.39
C TYR A 17 4.44 0.36 -4.20
N LEU A 18 5.10 -0.78 -4.39
CA LEU A 18 4.48 -2.05 -4.02
C LEU A 18 4.24 -2.03 -2.51
N PRO A 19 2.99 -2.17 -2.05
CA PRO A 19 2.70 -2.17 -0.62
C PRO A 19 3.18 -3.45 0.04
N VAL A 20 3.85 -3.29 1.19
CA VAL A 20 4.34 -4.43 1.96
C VAL A 20 4.15 -4.15 3.43
N LEU A 21 4.00 -5.21 4.23
CA LEU A 21 3.92 -5.12 5.67
C LEU A 21 5.25 -5.59 6.26
N ILE A 22 5.73 -4.88 7.27
CA ILE A 22 6.95 -5.26 7.98
C ILE A 22 6.55 -6.21 9.09
N LYS A 23 7.08 -7.45 9.04
CA LYS A 23 6.76 -8.49 10.01
C LYS A 23 7.85 -8.71 11.04
N ASP A 24 9.09 -8.40 10.71
CA ASP A 24 10.20 -8.63 11.61
C ASP A 24 11.37 -7.74 11.23
N SER A 25 12.34 -7.63 12.11
CA SER A 25 13.53 -6.82 11.86
C SER A 25 14.78 -7.52 12.38
N SER A 26 15.90 -7.29 11.71
CA SER A 26 17.20 -7.81 12.11
C SER A 26 18.25 -6.83 11.61
N ASN A 27 18.87 -6.09 12.53
CA ASN A 27 19.83 -5.04 12.20
C ASN A 27 19.23 -4.06 11.16
N ASN A 28 19.84 -3.99 9.99
CA ASN A 28 19.40 -3.08 8.94
C ASN A 28 18.47 -3.74 7.91
N PHE A 29 17.95 -4.92 8.25
CA PHE A 29 17.02 -5.65 7.39
C PHE A 29 15.63 -5.71 8.00
N ARG A 30 14.64 -5.81 7.14
CA ARG A 30 13.25 -5.97 7.55
C ARG A 30 12.64 -7.14 6.79
N LYS A 31 11.93 -7.99 7.51
CA LYS A 31 11.14 -9.04 6.88
C LYS A 31 9.82 -8.44 6.45
N ILE A 32 9.48 -8.61 5.21
CA ILE A 32 8.30 -8.00 4.61
C ILE A 32 7.38 -9.05 4.00
N VAL A 33 6.11 -8.69 3.89
CA VAL A 33 5.09 -9.52 3.26
C VAL A 33 4.27 -8.63 2.34
N ASP A 34 4.04 -9.07 1.11
CA ASP A 34 3.17 -8.34 0.18
C ASP A 34 1.73 -8.86 0.27
N HIS A 35 0.85 -8.29 -0.53
CA HIS A 35 -0.58 -8.63 -0.50
C HIS A 35 -0.88 -10.04 -1.00
N GLU A 36 0.06 -10.70 -1.68
CA GLU A 36 -0.07 -12.07 -2.15
C GLU A 36 0.62 -13.06 -1.21
N ASN A 37 0.98 -12.57 -0.01
CA ASN A 37 1.64 -13.35 1.03
C ASN A 37 3.04 -13.83 0.65
N ASN A 38 3.69 -13.19 -0.31
CA ASN A 38 5.11 -13.42 -0.58
C ASN A 38 5.93 -12.69 0.46
N SER A 39 6.94 -13.35 0.99
CA SER A 39 7.77 -12.76 2.05
C SER A 39 9.25 -12.80 1.68
N GLY A 40 10.01 -11.96 2.35
CA GLY A 40 11.46 -11.91 2.15
C GLY A 40 12.08 -10.87 3.08
N TRP A 41 13.41 -10.80 3.05
CA TRP A 41 14.16 -9.82 3.80
C TRP A 41 14.72 -8.76 2.87
N ILE A 42 14.64 -7.50 3.28
CA ILE A 42 15.12 -6.38 2.49
C ILE A 42 15.89 -5.41 3.38
N HIS A 43 16.91 -4.79 2.81
CA HIS A 43 17.66 -3.75 3.52
C HIS A 43 16.79 -2.51 3.67
N ILE A 44 16.86 -1.84 4.82
CA ILE A 44 16.04 -0.66 5.11
C ILE A 44 16.19 0.45 4.08
N SER A 45 17.34 0.56 3.43
CA SER A 45 17.56 1.57 2.40
C SER A 45 16.68 1.39 1.16
N GLN A 46 16.11 0.19 1.00
CA GLN A 46 15.27 -0.12 -0.15
C GLN A 46 13.77 0.06 0.15
N LEU A 47 13.44 0.38 1.40
CA LEU A 47 12.06 0.62 1.78
C LEU A 47 11.73 2.10 1.61
N SER A 48 10.61 2.38 0.99
CA SER A 48 10.11 3.74 0.90
C SER A 48 9.55 4.18 2.24
N LYS A 49 9.74 5.45 2.59
CA LYS A 49 9.11 6.04 3.77
C LYS A 49 7.64 6.35 3.51
N LYS A 50 7.24 6.36 2.25
CA LYS A 50 5.85 6.61 1.89
C LYS A 50 5.00 5.39 2.18
N LYS A 51 3.80 5.62 2.69
CA LYS A 51 2.85 4.55 2.94
C LYS A 51 2.15 4.20 1.64
N ALA A 52 2.15 2.93 1.30
CA ALA A 52 1.53 2.45 0.08
C ALA A 52 0.45 1.42 0.40
N ALA A 53 -0.52 1.34 -0.48
CA ALA A 53 -1.62 0.38 -0.34
C ALA A 53 -2.06 -0.10 -1.72
N ILE A 54 -2.86 -1.15 -1.74
CA ILE A 54 -3.43 -1.70 -2.96
C ILE A 54 -4.94 -1.80 -2.79
N ILE A 55 -5.66 -1.50 -3.85
CA ILE A 55 -7.13 -1.62 -3.88
C ILE A 55 -7.47 -3.10 -3.96
N ILE A 56 -8.25 -3.59 -3.01
CA ILE A 56 -8.58 -5.02 -2.93
C ILE A 56 -9.98 -5.38 -3.40
N GLU A 57 -10.81 -4.39 -3.68
CA GLU A 57 -12.17 -4.61 -4.16
C GLU A 57 -12.36 -4.08 -5.58
N GLU A 58 -13.35 -4.61 -6.28
CA GLU A 58 -13.68 -4.17 -7.63
C GLU A 58 -14.49 -2.89 -7.60
N ASN A 59 -14.26 -2.03 -8.60
CA ASN A 59 -15.09 -0.84 -8.84
C ASN A 59 -15.31 0.04 -7.61
N VAL A 60 -14.19 0.40 -6.95
CA VAL A 60 -14.23 1.23 -5.76
C VAL A 60 -14.27 2.70 -6.14
N LEU A 61 -15.18 3.46 -5.50
CA LEU A 61 -15.28 4.90 -5.75
C LEU A 61 -14.27 5.66 -4.90
N LEU A 62 -13.62 6.63 -5.53
CA LEU A 62 -12.78 7.60 -4.84
C LEU A 62 -13.59 8.87 -4.67
N PHE A 63 -13.74 9.31 -3.42
CA PHE A 63 -14.57 10.46 -3.09
C PHE A 63 -13.76 11.72 -2.83
N LYS A 64 -14.37 12.86 -3.06
CA LYS A 64 -13.71 14.14 -2.82
C LYS A 64 -13.56 14.45 -1.34
N LYS A 65 -14.47 13.95 -0.51
CA LYS A 65 -14.45 14.12 0.95
C LYS A 65 -14.68 12.77 1.63
N PRO A 66 -14.29 12.62 2.92
CA PRO A 66 -14.43 11.34 3.61
C PRO A 66 -15.86 11.06 4.06
N THR A 67 -16.76 10.98 3.12
CA THR A 67 -18.17 10.68 3.37
C THR A 67 -18.81 10.13 2.09
N LEU A 68 -19.76 9.22 2.25
CA LEU A 68 -20.50 8.65 1.13
C LEU A 68 -21.40 9.67 0.45
N TYR A 69 -21.66 10.79 1.09
CA TYR A 69 -22.47 11.86 0.51
C TYR A 69 -21.65 12.81 -0.35
N SER A 70 -20.34 12.63 -0.38
CA SER A 70 -19.46 13.43 -1.20
C SER A 70 -19.55 13.03 -2.67
N LYS A 71 -19.09 13.91 -3.53
CA LYS A 71 -19.06 13.66 -4.97
C LYS A 71 -17.99 12.62 -5.29
N PRO A 72 -18.34 11.52 -5.98
CA PRO A 72 -17.33 10.57 -6.45
C PRO A 72 -16.55 11.19 -7.60
N MET A 73 -15.24 10.91 -7.64
CA MET A 73 -14.34 11.47 -8.63
C MET A 73 -13.99 10.48 -9.73
N VAL A 74 -13.75 9.23 -9.34
CA VAL A 74 -13.25 8.21 -10.26
C VAL A 74 -13.54 6.84 -9.67
N ILE A 75 -13.65 5.83 -10.54
CA ILE A 75 -13.78 4.43 -10.14
C ILE A 75 -12.41 3.80 -10.25
N LEU A 76 -11.99 3.12 -9.17
CA LEU A 76 -10.70 2.45 -9.09
C LEU A 76 -10.87 0.95 -9.24
N GLU A 77 -9.98 0.34 -10.02
CA GLU A 77 -9.98 -1.10 -10.23
C GLU A 77 -9.20 -1.83 -9.16
N LYS A 78 -9.59 -3.07 -8.90
CA LYS A 78 -8.88 -3.97 -8.02
C LYS A 78 -7.44 -4.13 -8.50
N GLY A 79 -6.51 -4.12 -7.55
CA GLY A 79 -5.09 -4.27 -7.85
C GLY A 79 -4.35 -2.97 -8.10
N LYS A 80 -5.04 -1.84 -8.13
CA LYS A 80 -4.41 -0.54 -8.34
C LYS A 80 -3.60 -0.15 -7.10
N HIS A 81 -2.36 0.26 -7.32
CA HIS A 81 -1.48 0.74 -6.25
C HIS A 81 -1.70 2.22 -6.00
N CYS A 82 -1.62 2.62 -4.73
CA CYS A 82 -1.81 4.01 -4.36
C CYS A 82 -0.91 4.37 -3.19
N LEU A 83 -0.75 5.68 -2.97
CA LEU A 83 -0.05 6.21 -1.81
C LEU A 83 -1.07 6.68 -0.79
N VAL A 84 -0.87 6.31 0.47
CA VAL A 84 -1.75 6.73 1.56
C VAL A 84 -1.20 8.01 2.15
N LYS A 85 -1.99 9.08 2.08
CA LYS A 85 -1.60 10.39 2.59
C LYS A 85 -1.91 10.53 4.08
N LYS A 86 -3.10 10.13 4.47
CA LYS A 86 -3.52 10.11 5.88
C LYS A 86 -4.81 9.32 5.99
N CYS A 87 -5.09 8.83 7.21
CA CYS A 87 -6.34 8.14 7.49
C CYS A 87 -7.05 8.82 8.64
N LYS A 88 -8.37 8.86 8.58
CA LYS A 88 -9.21 9.46 9.59
C LYS A 88 -10.43 8.58 9.78
N GLY A 89 -10.53 7.91 10.94
CA GLY A 89 -11.61 6.95 11.16
C GLY A 89 -11.54 5.80 10.15
N ASN A 90 -12.65 5.56 9.46
CA ASN A 90 -12.74 4.50 8.46
C ASN A 90 -12.38 4.94 7.06
N TRP A 91 -11.83 6.14 6.92
CA TRP A 91 -11.48 6.72 5.63
C TRP A 91 -10.01 7.00 5.53
N CYS A 92 -9.45 6.84 4.33
CA CYS A 92 -8.07 7.20 4.05
C CYS A 92 -8.01 8.10 2.82
N LYS A 93 -7.19 9.15 2.94
CA LYS A 93 -6.89 10.00 1.80
C LYS A 93 -5.75 9.36 1.04
N ILE A 94 -5.98 9.08 -0.23
CA ILE A 94 -4.98 8.42 -1.07
C ILE A 94 -4.71 9.21 -2.33
N LYS A 95 -3.54 8.96 -2.90
CA LYS A 95 -3.18 9.47 -4.21
C LYS A 95 -2.99 8.29 -5.14
N VAL A 96 -3.72 8.27 -6.23
CA VAL A 96 -3.63 7.22 -7.25
C VAL A 96 -3.56 7.90 -8.61
N SER A 97 -2.49 7.66 -9.37
CA SER A 97 -2.19 8.37 -10.60
C SER A 97 -2.21 9.88 -10.35
N LYS A 98 -3.04 10.62 -11.04
CA LYS A 98 -3.16 12.06 -10.87
C LYS A 98 -4.29 12.47 -9.91
N PHE A 99 -5.02 11.49 -9.35
CA PHE A 99 -6.16 11.76 -8.50
C PHE A 99 -5.78 11.67 -7.02
N THR A 100 -6.33 12.57 -6.22
CA THR A 100 -6.22 12.53 -4.77
C THR A 100 -7.62 12.63 -4.21
N GLY A 101 -7.96 11.70 -3.33
CA GLY A 101 -9.30 11.67 -2.75
C GLY A 101 -9.40 10.70 -1.61
N TRP A 102 -10.63 10.43 -1.19
CA TRP A 102 -10.91 9.61 -0.02
C TRP A 102 -11.56 8.29 -0.40
N ILE A 103 -11.12 7.24 0.28
CA ILE A 103 -11.61 5.88 0.07
C ILE A 103 -11.84 5.24 1.44
N GLN A 104 -12.81 4.32 1.51
CA GLN A 104 -13.03 3.58 2.73
C GLN A 104 -11.88 2.61 2.99
N LYS A 105 -11.40 2.59 4.22
CA LYS A 105 -10.23 1.83 4.64
C LYS A 105 -10.34 0.34 4.31
N GLU A 106 -11.55 -0.22 4.41
CA GLU A 106 -11.79 -1.63 4.13
C GLU A 106 -11.47 -2.05 2.70
N ASN A 107 -11.37 -1.09 1.78
CA ASN A 107 -11.06 -1.35 0.38
C ASN A 107 -9.56 -1.36 0.10
N LEU A 108 -8.74 -1.20 1.15
CA LEU A 108 -7.30 -1.10 1.02
C LEU A 108 -6.59 -2.21 1.79
N TRP A 109 -5.49 -2.67 1.24
CA TRP A 109 -4.53 -3.51 1.93
C TRP A 109 -3.18 -2.81 1.89
N GLY A 110 -2.51 -2.78 3.02
CA GLY A 110 -1.18 -2.20 3.08
C GLY A 110 -0.93 -1.47 4.38
N ARG A 111 -0.02 -0.52 4.32
CA ARG A 111 0.37 0.27 5.48
C ARG A 111 -0.53 1.50 5.57
N LEU A 112 -1.42 1.47 6.51
CA LEU A 112 -2.46 2.50 6.67
C LEU A 112 -2.26 3.38 7.90
#